data_004f5b032b7f0c49f6571b8956f325df
#
_entry.id   004f5b032b7f0c49f6571b8956f325df
#
_cell.length_a   1.000
_cell.length_b   1.000
_cell.length_c   1.000
_cell.angle_alpha   90.00
_cell.angle_beta   90.00
_cell.angle_gamma   90.00
#
_symmetry.space_group_name_H-M   'P 1'
#
loop_
_entity.id
_entity.type
_entity.pdbx_description
1 polymer ?
#
loop_
_entity_poly.entity_id
_entity_poly.type
_entity_poly.pdbx_seq_one_letter_code
_entity_poly.pdbx_strand_id
1 'polypeptide(L)'
;AQSATCVSNLRQLTTAWIMYADDYNGLLVPNYLSSPLAWIDGTSGSVFIMPGATNINSLRKGLLFPYNPSIGVFQCPSAIKGPRAIVPNVRVVRNYSLEGRMGGANTADAARYGVSDTSWVLTSTFPQYRKMVDIKTPVPSEALTFIDESIETLDDGYFAVNLDSNTWQNSPTVRHGRSGVLAFADGHAELWPWKTINIDQDLSIAAKPLPNRDLRRLQRAVFRTPTGGP
;
A
#
# COMPACT_ATOMS: atom_id res chain seq x y z
N ALA A 1 -9.92 19.38 7.44
CA ALA A 1 -8.76 19.90 6.66
C ALA A 1 -7.73 18.80 6.39
N GLN A 2 -7.20 18.11 7.40
CA GLN A 2 -6.12 17.12 7.20
C GLN A 2 -6.54 15.88 6.38
N SER A 3 -7.78 15.40 6.55
CA SER A 3 -8.28 14.27 5.75
C SER A 3 -8.37 14.61 4.27
N ALA A 4 -8.79 15.83 3.92
CA ALA A 4 -8.84 16.28 2.54
C ALA A 4 -7.44 16.34 1.90
N THR A 5 -6.43 16.75 2.69
CA THR A 5 -5.03 16.72 2.22
C THR A 5 -4.55 15.29 1.97
N CYS A 6 -4.89 14.32 2.84
CA CYS A 6 -4.53 12.92 2.61
C CYS A 6 -5.21 12.33 1.36
N VAL A 7 -6.48 12.66 1.12
CA VAL A 7 -7.19 12.29 -0.12
C VAL A 7 -6.50 12.90 -1.34
N SER A 8 -6.12 14.19 -1.27
CA SER A 8 -5.38 14.85 -2.35
C SER A 8 -4.02 14.23 -2.59
N ASN A 9 -3.29 13.87 -1.53
CA ASN A 9 -1.98 13.23 -1.63
C ASN A 9 -2.08 11.87 -2.33
N LEU A 10 -3.04 11.04 -1.93
CA LEU A 10 -3.23 9.73 -2.57
C LEU A 10 -3.69 9.82 -4.02
N ARG A 11 -4.53 10.82 -4.37
CA ARG A 11 -4.85 11.12 -5.77
C ARG A 11 -3.59 11.45 -6.57
N GLN A 12 -2.71 12.30 -6.04
CA GLN A 12 -1.46 12.67 -6.70
C GLN A 12 -0.52 11.47 -6.87
N LEU A 13 -0.39 10.61 -5.87
CA LEU A 13 0.42 9.38 -5.99
C LEU A 13 -0.15 8.44 -7.04
N THR A 14 -1.48 8.26 -7.08
CA THR A 14 -2.12 7.41 -8.09
C THR A 14 -2.02 8.01 -9.48
N THR A 15 -2.10 9.35 -9.62
CA THR A 15 -1.82 10.02 -10.89
C THR A 15 -0.39 9.74 -11.36
N ALA A 16 0.60 9.85 -10.47
CA ALA A 16 2.00 9.52 -10.79
C ALA A 16 2.14 8.04 -11.21
N TRP A 17 1.42 7.14 -10.55
CA TRP A 17 1.39 5.71 -10.87
C TRP A 17 0.78 5.43 -12.26
N ILE A 18 -0.28 6.14 -12.64
CA ILE A 18 -0.89 6.08 -13.99
C ILE A 18 0.08 6.62 -15.03
N MET A 19 0.70 7.78 -14.78
CA MET A 19 1.69 8.38 -15.69
C MET A 19 2.87 7.45 -15.94
N TYR A 20 3.37 6.77 -14.90
CA TYR A 20 4.39 5.75 -15.06
C TYR A 20 3.92 4.63 -16.01
N ALA A 21 2.71 4.12 -15.81
CA ALA A 21 2.18 3.06 -16.67
C ALA A 21 2.04 3.52 -18.13
N ASP A 22 1.62 4.75 -18.37
CA ASP A 22 1.51 5.33 -19.72
C ASP A 22 2.89 5.39 -20.41
N ASP A 23 3.94 5.81 -19.71
CA ASP A 23 5.30 5.86 -20.25
C ASP A 23 5.91 4.46 -20.50
N TYR A 24 5.45 3.44 -19.78
CA TYR A 24 5.98 2.08 -19.87
C TYR A 24 5.00 1.08 -20.54
N ASN A 25 4.25 1.53 -21.54
CA ASN A 25 3.35 0.66 -22.33
C ASN A 25 2.33 -0.12 -21.48
N GLY A 26 1.79 0.55 -20.48
CA GLY A 26 0.80 0.00 -19.55
C GLY A 26 1.39 -0.86 -18.43
N LEU A 27 2.71 -1.02 -18.34
CA LEU A 27 3.35 -1.74 -17.24
C LEU A 27 3.20 -0.96 -15.93
N LEU A 28 2.73 -1.64 -14.90
CA LEU A 28 2.66 -1.08 -13.57
C LEU A 28 4.07 -0.89 -12.98
N VAL A 29 4.25 0.18 -12.20
CA VAL A 29 5.49 0.37 -11.47
C VAL A 29 5.75 -0.82 -10.56
N PRO A 30 6.97 -1.37 -10.55
CA PRO A 30 7.28 -2.49 -9.66
C PRO A 30 7.08 -2.14 -8.19
N ASN A 31 6.49 -3.10 -7.46
CA ASN A 31 6.32 -3.04 -6.00
C ASN A 31 7.15 -4.17 -5.36
N TYR A 32 8.48 -4.10 -5.54
CA TYR A 32 9.40 -5.13 -5.09
C TYR A 32 9.93 -4.81 -3.70
N LEU A 33 9.94 -5.82 -2.84
CA LEU A 33 10.56 -5.72 -1.52
C LEU A 33 12.08 -5.64 -1.62
N SER A 34 12.69 -4.84 -0.76
CA SER A 34 14.16 -4.74 -0.63
C SER A 34 14.91 -4.51 -1.95
N SER A 35 14.31 -3.76 -2.87
CA SER A 35 14.86 -3.51 -4.20
C SER A 35 14.90 -2.01 -4.52
N PRO A 36 15.92 -1.54 -5.25
CA PRO A 36 15.92 -0.18 -5.80
C PRO A 36 14.96 -0.05 -7.00
N LEU A 37 14.52 -1.17 -7.57
CA LEU A 37 13.59 -1.23 -8.70
C LEU A 37 12.16 -1.34 -8.21
N ALA A 38 11.71 -0.34 -7.46
CA ALA A 38 10.35 -0.28 -6.95
C ALA A 38 9.82 1.16 -6.92
N TRP A 39 8.54 1.33 -6.68
CA TRP A 39 7.91 2.65 -6.59
C TRP A 39 8.58 3.56 -5.55
N ILE A 40 9.15 2.98 -4.50
CA ILE A 40 10.11 3.59 -3.57
C ILE A 40 11.35 2.70 -3.49
N ASP A 41 12.51 3.26 -3.15
CA ASP A 41 13.74 2.46 -2.96
C ASP A 41 13.67 1.63 -1.66
N GLY A 42 13.38 0.36 -1.79
CA GLY A 42 13.31 -0.59 -0.68
C GLY A 42 14.67 -0.92 -0.03
N THR A 43 15.79 -0.52 -0.64
CA THR A 43 17.14 -0.74 -0.06
C THR A 43 17.53 0.32 0.96
N SER A 44 16.79 1.41 1.05
CA SER A 44 17.10 2.55 1.94
C SER A 44 16.73 2.31 3.41
N GLY A 45 16.27 1.11 3.75
CA GLY A 45 15.89 0.68 5.09
C GLY A 45 14.40 0.85 5.39
N SER A 46 13.94 0.06 6.34
CA SER A 46 12.56 0.09 6.81
C SER A 46 12.25 1.37 7.58
N VAL A 47 11.01 1.87 7.47
CA VAL A 47 10.54 3.01 8.26
C VAL A 47 10.36 2.67 9.75
N PHE A 48 10.45 1.40 10.12
CA PHE A 48 10.42 0.98 11.53
C PHE A 48 11.66 1.37 12.32
N ILE A 49 12.79 1.57 11.67
CA ILE A 49 14.08 1.80 12.33
C ILE A 49 14.81 3.00 11.72
N MET A 50 15.68 3.62 12.53
CA MET A 50 16.61 4.62 12.01
C MET A 50 17.78 3.94 11.28
N PRO A 51 18.30 4.52 10.18
CA PRO A 51 17.91 5.80 9.59
C PRO A 51 16.72 5.72 8.61
N GLY A 52 16.20 4.53 8.31
CA GLY A 52 15.15 4.31 7.32
C GLY A 52 13.91 5.17 7.57
N ALA A 53 13.49 5.31 8.83
CA ALA A 53 12.32 6.09 9.23
C ALA A 53 12.33 7.54 8.71
N THR A 54 13.50 8.15 8.60
CA THR A 54 13.67 9.56 8.16
C THR A 54 14.45 9.71 6.85
N ASN A 55 14.81 8.60 6.21
CA ASN A 55 15.63 8.61 5.02
C ASN A 55 14.81 8.98 3.77
N ILE A 56 14.82 10.27 3.42
CA ILE A 56 14.12 10.79 2.23
C ILE A 56 14.67 10.21 0.90
N ASN A 57 15.85 9.62 0.90
CA ASN A 57 16.41 9.01 -0.31
C ASN A 57 15.62 7.76 -0.73
N SER A 58 14.92 7.10 0.20
CA SER A 58 13.99 6.01 -0.14
C SER A 58 12.90 6.47 -1.12
N LEU A 59 12.43 7.71 -0.98
CA LEU A 59 11.46 8.32 -1.88
C LEU A 59 12.14 8.81 -3.17
N ARG A 60 13.21 9.60 -3.05
CA ARG A 60 13.88 10.25 -4.18
C ARG A 60 14.44 9.28 -5.22
N LYS A 61 14.85 8.11 -4.80
CA LYS A 61 15.36 7.05 -5.68
C LYS A 61 14.27 6.12 -6.21
N GLY A 62 13.05 6.20 -5.65
CA GLY A 62 11.92 5.41 -6.12
C GLY A 62 11.47 5.79 -7.53
N LEU A 63 10.95 4.82 -8.27
CA LEU A 63 10.55 4.98 -9.67
C LEU A 63 9.37 5.93 -9.87
N LEU A 64 8.56 6.20 -8.84
CA LEU A 64 7.47 7.18 -8.91
C LEU A 64 7.89 8.62 -8.59
N PHE A 65 9.03 8.83 -7.96
CA PHE A 65 9.45 10.17 -7.57
C PHE A 65 9.59 11.15 -8.74
N PRO A 66 10.10 10.77 -9.92
CA PRO A 66 10.16 11.67 -11.10
C PRO A 66 8.79 12.20 -11.55
N TYR A 67 7.73 11.44 -11.31
CA TYR A 67 6.36 11.80 -11.69
C TYR A 67 5.67 12.71 -10.65
N ASN A 68 6.15 12.69 -9.43
CA ASN A 68 5.71 13.62 -8.37
C ASN A 68 6.86 13.89 -7.39
N PRO A 69 7.73 14.88 -7.67
CA PRO A 69 8.94 15.14 -6.88
C PRO A 69 8.66 15.92 -5.57
N SER A 70 7.50 15.71 -4.97
CA SER A 70 7.09 16.35 -3.73
C SER A 70 7.10 15.35 -2.56
N ILE A 71 8.06 15.48 -1.64
CA ILE A 71 8.16 14.62 -0.46
C ILE A 71 6.87 14.66 0.39
N GLY A 72 6.25 15.82 0.51
CA GLY A 72 5.04 16.01 1.31
C GLY A 72 3.85 15.15 0.85
N VAL A 73 3.82 14.75 -0.43
CA VAL A 73 2.76 13.90 -0.99
C VAL A 73 2.81 12.48 -0.43
N PHE A 74 3.96 12.02 0.05
CA PHE A 74 4.12 10.69 0.64
C PHE A 74 3.71 10.64 2.12
N GLN A 75 3.36 11.76 2.72
CA GLN A 75 3.09 11.89 4.16
C GLN A 75 1.65 12.29 4.44
N CYS A 76 1.02 11.58 5.37
CA CYS A 76 -0.25 12.00 5.94
C CYS A 76 -0.03 13.12 6.97
N PRO A 77 -0.64 14.31 6.82
CA PRO A 77 -0.47 15.41 7.78
C PRO A 77 -1.02 15.08 9.17
N SER A 78 -1.92 14.09 9.28
CA SER A 78 -2.44 13.60 10.56
C SER A 78 -1.53 12.58 11.23
N ALA A 79 -0.50 12.08 10.54
CA ALA A 79 0.45 11.13 11.09
C ALA A 79 1.60 11.88 11.77
N ILE A 80 1.50 12.06 13.07
CA ILE A 80 2.44 12.87 13.87
C ILE A 80 3.48 12.04 14.62
N LYS A 81 3.34 10.70 14.66
CA LYS A 81 4.22 9.82 15.43
C LYS A 81 4.78 8.69 14.56
N GLY A 82 6.02 8.33 14.82
CA GLY A 82 6.62 7.12 14.30
C GLY A 82 6.10 5.85 14.99
N PRO A 83 6.55 4.66 14.56
CA PRO A 83 6.20 3.40 15.20
C PRO A 83 6.49 3.46 16.71
N ARG A 84 5.52 3.02 17.51
CA ARG A 84 5.55 3.17 18.99
C ARG A 84 6.81 2.62 19.65
N ALA A 85 7.31 1.50 19.15
CA ALA A 85 8.36 0.75 19.84
C ALA A 85 9.78 1.22 19.50
N ILE A 86 10.02 1.75 18.30
CA ILE A 86 11.37 1.86 17.77
C ILE A 86 11.77 3.31 17.45
N VAL A 87 10.83 4.16 17.05
CA VAL A 87 11.11 5.55 16.68
C VAL A 87 10.02 6.48 17.25
N PRO A 88 9.88 6.55 18.57
CA PRO A 88 8.85 7.37 19.19
C PRO A 88 9.06 8.86 18.86
N ASN A 89 7.97 9.52 18.47
CA ASN A 89 7.93 10.96 18.20
C ASN A 89 8.68 11.45 16.94
N VAL A 90 9.13 10.55 16.06
CA VAL A 90 9.75 10.92 14.79
C VAL A 90 8.67 10.87 13.69
N ARG A 91 8.61 11.90 12.85
CA ARG A 91 7.78 11.88 11.65
C ARG A 91 8.47 11.05 10.59
N VAL A 92 7.83 9.93 10.22
CA VAL A 92 8.36 9.04 9.19
C VAL A 92 8.24 9.66 7.80
N VAL A 93 9.10 9.22 6.87
CA VAL A 93 9.18 9.77 5.50
C VAL A 93 7.92 9.52 4.67
N ARG A 94 7.15 8.47 4.97
CA ARG A 94 5.90 8.15 4.29
C ARG A 94 4.89 7.50 5.23
N ASN A 95 3.63 7.53 4.84
CA ASN A 95 2.52 6.86 5.54
C ASN A 95 1.65 6.04 4.59
N TYR A 96 1.92 6.10 3.30
CA TYR A 96 1.16 5.39 2.30
C TYR A 96 1.97 4.23 1.76
N SER A 97 1.27 3.14 1.41
CA SER A 97 1.84 1.94 0.81
C SER A 97 1.03 1.55 -0.42
N LEU A 98 1.72 0.94 -1.39
CA LEU A 98 1.11 0.42 -2.60
C LEU A 98 0.60 -1.00 -2.34
N GLU A 99 -0.61 -1.31 -2.78
CA GLU A 99 -1.18 -2.64 -2.67
C GLU A 99 -0.27 -3.68 -3.34
N GLY A 100 -0.03 -4.78 -2.64
CA GLY A 100 1.02 -5.73 -2.98
C GLY A 100 0.90 -6.41 -4.34
N ARG A 101 -0.29 -6.52 -4.89
CA ARG A 101 -0.53 -7.13 -6.21
C ARG A 101 -0.26 -6.18 -7.36
N MET A 102 -0.27 -4.88 -7.09
CA MET A 102 0.01 -3.83 -8.08
C MET A 102 1.51 -3.76 -8.37
N GLY A 103 1.96 -4.53 -9.35
CA GLY A 103 3.38 -4.61 -9.74
C GLY A 103 4.26 -5.45 -8.81
N GLY A 104 3.70 -6.31 -7.97
CA GLY A 104 4.47 -7.17 -7.07
C GLY A 104 5.35 -8.20 -7.80
N ALA A 105 6.41 -8.69 -7.14
CA ALA A 105 7.32 -9.69 -7.69
C ALA A 105 6.72 -11.10 -7.62
N ASN A 106 6.97 -11.89 -8.64
CA ASN A 106 6.75 -13.33 -8.65
C ASN A 106 8.08 -14.07 -8.79
N THR A 107 8.04 -15.40 -8.79
CA THR A 107 9.25 -16.24 -8.91
C THR A 107 10.11 -15.90 -10.13
N ALA A 108 9.50 -15.55 -11.28
CA ALA A 108 10.23 -15.17 -12.47
C ALA A 108 10.91 -13.80 -12.30
N ASP A 109 10.25 -12.84 -11.65
CA ASP A 109 10.84 -11.53 -11.34
C ASP A 109 11.98 -11.68 -10.31
N ALA A 110 11.78 -12.52 -9.29
CA ALA A 110 12.82 -12.81 -8.29
C ALA A 110 14.08 -13.36 -8.96
N ALA A 111 13.92 -14.33 -9.84
CA ALA A 111 15.04 -14.90 -10.59
C ALA A 111 15.70 -13.91 -11.56
N ARG A 112 14.91 -13.09 -12.26
CA ARG A 112 15.40 -12.17 -13.28
C ARG A 112 16.09 -10.93 -12.71
N TYR A 113 15.55 -10.38 -11.63
CA TYR A 113 15.96 -9.08 -11.08
C TYR A 113 16.67 -9.19 -9.73
N GLY A 114 16.81 -10.41 -9.19
CA GLY A 114 17.43 -10.62 -7.88
C GLY A 114 16.64 -9.98 -6.73
N VAL A 115 15.30 -9.91 -6.86
CA VAL A 115 14.42 -9.32 -5.86
C VAL A 115 13.72 -10.41 -5.04
N SER A 116 13.16 -10.05 -3.90
CA SER A 116 12.38 -10.98 -3.09
C SER A 116 11.08 -11.35 -3.81
N ASP A 117 10.81 -12.65 -3.89
CA ASP A 117 9.52 -13.18 -4.37
C ASP A 117 8.44 -12.89 -3.33
N THR A 118 7.39 -12.22 -3.76
CA THR A 118 6.23 -11.88 -2.91
C THR A 118 5.08 -12.89 -3.06
N SER A 119 5.29 -13.98 -3.79
CA SER A 119 4.27 -15.02 -4.00
C SER A 119 3.81 -15.71 -2.71
N TRP A 120 4.60 -15.63 -1.64
CA TRP A 120 4.20 -16.10 -0.31
C TRP A 120 3.00 -15.34 0.29
N VAL A 121 2.79 -14.10 -0.15
CA VAL A 121 1.59 -13.28 0.17
C VAL A 121 0.47 -13.53 -0.82
N LEU A 122 0.84 -13.98 -2.03
CA LEU A 122 -0.01 -14.08 -3.19
C LEU A 122 -0.04 -15.54 -3.63
N THR A 123 -1.10 -16.24 -3.37
CA THR A 123 -1.25 -17.62 -3.86
C THR A 123 -1.38 -17.63 -5.39
N SER A 124 -1.15 -18.78 -6.00
CA SER A 124 -1.35 -18.96 -7.46
C SER A 124 -2.80 -18.67 -7.89
N THR A 125 -3.75 -18.79 -6.95
CA THR A 125 -5.18 -18.49 -7.16
C THR A 125 -5.42 -16.99 -7.36
N PHE A 126 -4.52 -16.15 -6.85
CA PHE A 126 -4.66 -14.69 -6.87
C PHE A 126 -3.48 -14.07 -7.60
N PRO A 127 -3.49 -14.02 -8.94
CA PRO A 127 -2.39 -13.52 -9.75
C PRO A 127 -2.13 -12.03 -9.51
N GLN A 128 -0.90 -11.61 -9.73
CA GLN A 128 -0.49 -10.21 -9.68
C GLN A 128 -0.98 -9.44 -10.90
N TYR A 129 -1.23 -8.15 -10.73
CA TYR A 129 -1.46 -7.22 -11.83
C TYR A 129 -0.11 -6.67 -12.31
N ARG A 130 0.23 -6.93 -13.56
CA ARG A 130 1.49 -6.48 -14.18
C ARG A 130 1.31 -5.29 -15.10
N LYS A 131 0.11 -5.17 -15.67
CA LYS A 131 -0.30 -4.08 -16.56
C LYS A 131 -1.63 -3.50 -16.15
N MET A 132 -1.88 -2.26 -16.54
CA MET A 132 -3.19 -1.64 -16.35
C MET A 132 -4.33 -2.49 -16.92
N VAL A 133 -4.11 -3.12 -18.06
CA VAL A 133 -5.10 -3.99 -18.74
C VAL A 133 -5.42 -5.27 -17.96
N ASP A 134 -4.60 -5.66 -17.01
CA ASP A 134 -4.84 -6.84 -16.15
C ASP A 134 -5.89 -6.54 -15.06
N ILE A 135 -6.11 -5.26 -14.75
CA ILE A 135 -7.04 -4.82 -13.70
C ILE A 135 -8.47 -4.89 -14.22
N LYS A 136 -9.12 -6.03 -14.03
CA LYS A 136 -10.48 -6.31 -14.53
C LYS A 136 -11.46 -6.65 -13.43
N THR A 137 -11.00 -7.34 -12.40
CA THR A 137 -11.84 -7.84 -11.30
C THR A 137 -11.06 -7.76 -9.99
N PRO A 138 -11.29 -6.71 -9.19
CA PRO A 138 -12.27 -5.63 -9.36
C PRO A 138 -11.98 -4.71 -10.57
N VAL A 139 -13.00 -3.96 -11.00
CA VAL A 139 -12.82 -2.92 -12.04
C VAL A 139 -11.94 -1.78 -11.51
N PRO A 140 -11.29 -0.98 -12.38
CA PRO A 140 -10.34 0.04 -11.93
C PRO A 140 -10.84 1.00 -10.85
N SER A 141 -12.12 1.37 -10.88
CA SER A 141 -12.75 2.23 -9.86
C SER A 141 -12.98 1.55 -8.49
N GLU A 142 -12.74 0.25 -8.40
CA GLU A 142 -12.85 -0.53 -7.17
C GLU A 142 -11.54 -1.23 -6.80
N ALA A 143 -10.53 -1.18 -7.70
CA ALA A 143 -9.24 -1.82 -7.52
C ALA A 143 -8.30 -0.93 -6.69
N LEU A 144 -7.98 -1.37 -5.48
CA LEU A 144 -7.10 -0.66 -4.56
C LEU A 144 -5.70 -0.49 -5.15
N THR A 145 -5.17 0.73 -5.12
CA THR A 145 -3.77 1.03 -5.43
C THR A 145 -3.01 1.44 -4.17
N PHE A 146 -3.24 2.64 -3.66
CA PHE A 146 -2.56 3.13 -2.46
C PHE A 146 -3.50 3.18 -1.26
N ILE A 147 -2.92 2.99 -0.09
CA ILE A 147 -3.63 3.03 1.19
C ILE A 147 -2.82 3.78 2.23
N ASP A 148 -3.52 4.55 3.07
CA ASP A 148 -2.94 5.14 4.28
C ASP A 148 -2.80 4.04 5.32
N GLU A 149 -1.55 3.59 5.51
CA GLU A 149 -1.22 2.46 6.36
C GLU A 149 -1.06 2.87 7.82
N SER A 150 -1.39 1.95 8.71
CA SER A 150 -1.13 2.09 10.13
C SER A 150 0.37 2.14 10.38
N ILE A 151 0.79 3.06 11.24
CA ILE A 151 2.18 3.18 11.66
C ILE A 151 2.71 1.90 12.34
N GLU A 152 1.82 1.06 12.81
CA GLU A 152 2.17 -0.17 13.53
C GLU A 152 2.55 -1.34 12.61
N THR A 153 2.19 -1.24 11.32
CA THR A 153 2.54 -2.23 10.30
C THR A 153 3.36 -1.65 9.15
N LEU A 154 3.54 -0.33 9.15
CA LEU A 154 4.25 0.39 8.10
C LEU A 154 5.76 0.13 8.20
N ASP A 155 6.29 -0.76 7.41
CA ASP A 155 7.72 -1.11 7.38
C ASP A 155 8.37 -0.84 6.02
N ASP A 156 7.85 -1.40 4.97
CA ASP A 156 8.28 -1.20 3.58
C ASP A 156 7.19 -0.50 2.75
N GLY A 157 7.32 -0.48 1.44
CA GLY A 157 6.35 0.15 0.54
C GLY A 157 5.16 -0.72 0.16
N TYR A 158 5.11 -1.95 0.64
CA TYR A 158 4.20 -2.99 0.22
C TYR A 158 3.07 -3.16 1.22
N PHE A 159 1.82 -3.03 0.79
CA PHE A 159 0.66 -3.31 1.62
C PHE A 159 0.12 -4.71 1.32
N ALA A 160 0.37 -5.64 2.22
CA ALA A 160 -0.05 -7.01 2.08
C ALA A 160 -1.49 -7.22 2.58
N VAL A 161 -2.34 -7.79 1.72
CA VAL A 161 -3.70 -8.22 2.07
C VAL A 161 -3.79 -9.73 1.92
N ASN A 162 -4.04 -10.41 3.04
CA ASN A 162 -4.25 -11.84 3.03
C ASN A 162 -5.64 -12.16 2.47
N LEU A 163 -5.70 -12.81 1.31
CA LEU A 163 -6.95 -13.12 0.63
C LEU A 163 -7.53 -14.48 1.02
N ASP A 164 -6.69 -15.38 1.53
CA ASP A 164 -7.07 -16.77 1.87
C ASP A 164 -7.51 -16.92 3.33
N SER A 165 -7.36 -15.90 4.14
CA SER A 165 -7.67 -15.99 5.56
C SER A 165 -8.45 -14.78 6.09
N ASN A 166 -8.82 -14.88 7.34
CA ASN A 166 -9.52 -13.83 8.07
C ASN A 166 -8.59 -13.02 8.97
N THR A 167 -7.30 -13.04 8.67
CA THR A 167 -6.27 -12.31 9.40
C THR A 167 -5.75 -11.13 8.59
N TRP A 168 -5.58 -9.99 9.26
CA TRP A 168 -4.87 -8.86 8.69
C TRP A 168 -3.37 -9.19 8.61
N GLN A 169 -2.74 -8.80 7.52
CA GLN A 169 -1.29 -8.81 7.41
C GLN A 169 -0.72 -7.42 7.65
N ASN A 170 -1.01 -6.47 6.77
CA ASN A 170 -0.85 -5.05 7.08
C ASN A 170 -2.19 -4.44 7.48
N SER A 171 -2.14 -3.37 8.25
CA SER A 171 -3.33 -2.70 8.76
C SER A 171 -3.49 -1.31 8.18
N PRO A 172 -4.69 -0.94 7.76
CA PRO A 172 -4.97 0.45 7.41
C PRO A 172 -4.99 1.32 8.67
N THR A 173 -4.79 2.62 8.47
CA THR A 173 -4.96 3.58 9.56
C THR A 173 -6.43 3.86 9.90
N VAL A 174 -6.68 4.38 11.12
CA VAL A 174 -7.99 4.91 11.57
C VAL A 174 -7.92 6.40 11.93
N ARG A 175 -6.81 7.08 11.64
CA ARG A 175 -6.52 8.45 12.12
C ARG A 175 -7.45 9.53 11.56
N HIS A 176 -8.30 9.21 10.59
CA HIS A 176 -9.26 10.13 9.98
C HIS A 176 -10.68 9.90 10.50
N GLY A 177 -10.89 9.98 11.80
CA GLY A 177 -12.20 9.76 12.42
C GLY A 177 -12.71 8.33 12.22
N ARG A 178 -11.87 7.35 12.55
CA ARG A 178 -12.09 5.92 12.31
C ARG A 178 -12.19 5.55 10.82
N SER A 179 -11.50 6.30 9.97
CA SER A 179 -11.42 6.05 8.53
C SER A 179 -9.97 5.94 8.10
N GLY A 180 -9.72 5.19 7.06
CA GLY A 180 -8.51 5.26 6.23
C GLY A 180 -8.76 6.08 4.97
N VAL A 181 -7.71 6.45 4.26
CA VAL A 181 -7.79 6.98 2.90
C VAL A 181 -7.27 5.92 1.97
N LEU A 182 -8.04 5.60 0.94
CA LEU A 182 -7.71 4.64 -0.10
C LEU A 182 -7.77 5.32 -1.47
N ALA A 183 -6.89 4.89 -2.37
CA ALA A 183 -6.92 5.29 -3.77
C ALA A 183 -7.11 4.07 -4.67
N PHE A 184 -7.64 4.29 -5.86
CA PHE A 184 -8.06 3.25 -6.79
C PHE A 184 -7.43 3.44 -8.16
N ALA A 185 -7.41 2.39 -8.96
CA ALA A 185 -6.68 2.35 -10.22
C ALA A 185 -7.21 3.29 -11.31
N ASP A 186 -8.41 3.85 -11.13
CA ASP A 186 -8.95 4.91 -12.00
C ASP A 186 -8.49 6.33 -11.60
N GLY A 187 -7.69 6.46 -10.55
CA GLY A 187 -7.13 7.73 -10.07
C GLY A 187 -7.90 8.42 -8.95
N HIS A 188 -9.11 7.95 -8.61
CA HIS A 188 -9.81 8.55 -7.48
C HIS A 188 -9.26 8.09 -6.13
N ALA A 189 -9.51 8.88 -5.09
CA ALA A 189 -9.24 8.52 -3.70
C ALA A 189 -10.39 8.98 -2.81
N GLU A 190 -10.68 8.20 -1.78
CA GLU A 190 -11.78 8.45 -0.88
C GLU A 190 -11.46 8.08 0.58
N LEU A 191 -12.28 8.60 1.50
CA LEU A 191 -12.30 8.16 2.89
C LEU A 191 -13.13 6.88 3.02
N TRP A 192 -12.51 5.86 3.65
CA TRP A 192 -13.18 4.61 3.99
C TRP A 192 -13.45 4.53 5.49
N PRO A 193 -14.69 4.73 5.92
CA PRO A 193 -15.07 4.51 7.31
C PRO A 193 -14.99 3.03 7.66
N TRP A 194 -14.28 2.72 8.74
CA TRP A 194 -14.17 1.37 9.28
C TRP A 194 -15.32 1.08 10.26
N LYS A 195 -15.83 -0.14 10.23
CA LYS A 195 -16.95 -0.58 11.08
C LYS A 195 -16.50 -1.40 12.28
N THR A 196 -15.46 -2.20 12.10
CA THR A 196 -15.01 -3.20 13.08
C THR A 196 -13.58 -2.97 13.55
N ILE A 197 -12.78 -2.20 12.81
CA ILE A 197 -11.40 -1.90 13.18
C ILE A 197 -11.38 -0.85 14.30
N ASN A 198 -10.72 -1.20 15.40
CA ASN A 198 -10.35 -0.27 16.46
C ASN A 198 -8.84 -0.43 16.71
N ILE A 199 -8.03 0.29 15.94
CA ILE A 199 -6.58 0.11 15.90
C ILE A 199 -5.90 0.69 17.15
N ASP A 200 -6.51 1.62 17.85
CA ASP A 200 -5.93 2.18 19.08
C ASP A 200 -5.75 1.13 20.19
N GLN A 201 -6.35 -0.04 20.03
CA GLN A 201 -6.30 -1.13 20.99
C GLN A 201 -5.73 -2.44 20.45
N ASP A 202 -5.43 -2.53 19.14
CA ASP A 202 -5.16 -3.81 18.50
C ASP A 202 -3.94 -3.83 17.61
N LEU A 203 -2.80 -3.95 18.22
CA LEU A 203 -1.57 -4.40 17.57
C LEU A 203 -1.57 -5.90 17.28
N SER A 204 -2.46 -6.66 17.88
CA SER A 204 -2.69 -8.08 17.61
C SER A 204 -3.89 -8.29 16.68
N ILE A 205 -3.90 -7.61 15.54
CA ILE A 205 -4.95 -7.78 14.52
C ILE A 205 -4.99 -9.20 13.97
N ALA A 206 -3.92 -9.96 14.16
CA ALA A 206 -3.75 -11.31 13.65
C ALA A 206 -4.82 -12.34 14.06
N ALA A 207 -5.67 -12.07 15.03
CA ALA A 207 -6.48 -13.13 15.62
C ALA A 207 -7.92 -12.76 15.98
N LYS A 208 -8.58 -11.83 15.28
CA LYS A 208 -9.99 -11.56 15.60
C LYS A 208 -10.95 -12.47 14.87
N PRO A 209 -11.92 -13.05 15.61
CA PRO A 209 -12.90 -13.95 15.01
C PRO A 209 -13.79 -13.22 14.01
N LEU A 210 -14.21 -13.95 12.99
CA LEU A 210 -15.13 -13.53 11.94
C LEU A 210 -16.54 -13.22 12.45
N PRO A 211 -17.27 -12.37 11.70
CA PRO A 211 -16.92 -11.78 10.40
C PRO A 211 -16.24 -10.42 10.52
N ASN A 212 -14.97 -10.30 10.12
CA ASN A 212 -14.31 -9.01 9.99
C ASN A 212 -14.77 -8.34 8.67
N ARG A 213 -15.82 -7.55 8.75
CA ARG A 213 -16.44 -6.89 7.59
C ARG A 213 -15.49 -5.94 6.85
N ASP A 214 -14.60 -5.30 7.59
CA ASP A 214 -13.65 -4.34 7.01
C ASP A 214 -12.57 -5.08 6.22
N LEU A 215 -12.02 -6.18 6.74
CA LEU A 215 -11.08 -7.01 6.00
C LEU A 215 -11.73 -7.57 4.73
N ARG A 216 -12.96 -8.09 4.82
CA ARG A 216 -13.69 -8.59 3.64
C ARG A 216 -13.94 -7.51 2.60
N ARG A 217 -14.27 -6.29 3.03
CA ARG A 217 -14.43 -5.16 2.12
C ARG A 217 -13.11 -4.83 1.43
N LEU A 218 -12.00 -4.84 2.17
CA LEU A 218 -10.66 -4.58 1.62
C LEU A 218 -10.22 -5.70 0.67
N GLN A 219 -10.41 -6.97 1.04
CA GLN A 219 -10.11 -8.11 0.18
C GLN A 219 -10.80 -7.98 -1.18
N ARG A 220 -12.08 -7.54 -1.21
CA ARG A 220 -12.83 -7.31 -2.44
C ARG A 220 -12.30 -6.15 -3.29
N ALA A 221 -11.65 -5.17 -2.68
CA ALA A 221 -10.98 -4.09 -3.40
C ALA A 221 -9.61 -4.52 -3.97
N VAL A 222 -9.07 -5.64 -3.51
CA VAL A 222 -7.81 -6.21 -3.99
C VAL A 222 -8.05 -7.27 -5.06
N PHE A 223 -8.99 -8.17 -4.81
CA PHE A 223 -9.34 -9.24 -5.73
C PHE A 223 -10.80 -9.69 -5.55
N ARG A 224 -11.44 -10.03 -6.67
CA ARG A 224 -12.75 -10.71 -6.68
C ARG A 224 -12.72 -11.87 -7.65
N THR A 225 -13.32 -12.98 -7.24
CA THR A 225 -13.67 -14.04 -8.20
C THR A 225 -14.85 -13.58 -9.06
N PRO A 226 -15.02 -14.11 -10.29
CA PRO A 226 -16.19 -13.82 -11.12
C PRO A 226 -17.54 -14.14 -10.44
N THR A 227 -17.53 -15.00 -9.42
CA THR A 227 -18.71 -15.37 -8.60
C THR A 227 -18.91 -14.46 -7.39
N GLY A 228 -18.11 -13.39 -7.22
CA GLY A 228 -18.30 -12.37 -6.18
C GLY A 228 -17.70 -12.70 -4.81
N GLY A 229 -16.98 -13.80 -4.67
CA GLY A 229 -16.15 -14.08 -3.49
C GLY A 229 -14.85 -13.25 -3.47
N PRO A 230 -14.18 -13.12 -2.31
CA PRO A 230 -12.80 -12.67 -2.30
C PRO A 230 -11.92 -13.68 -2.99
#